data_08d2b59ae6357c14acd8cb1f4ed67e04
#
_entry.id   08d2b59ae6357c14acd8cb1f4ed67e04
#
_cell.length_a   1.000
_cell.length_b   1.000
_cell.length_c   1.000
_cell.angle_alpha   90.00
_cell.angle_beta   90.00
_cell.angle_gamma   90.00
#
_symmetry.space_group_name_H-M   'P 1'
#
loop_
_entity.id
_entity.type
_entity.pdbx_description
1 polymer ?
#
loop_
_entity_poly.entity_id
_entity_poly.type
_entity_poly.pdbx_seq_one_letter_code
_entity_poly.pdbx_strand_id
1 'polypeptide(L)'
;MTCNVAFIGLGVMGYPMAGYISKAGHNVSVFNRTTTKAEKWIYEHKGKMASTPKEAAEGADFIFTCVGNDEDLRQVTLGENGLFHSAKEGSIYVDNSTVSAEVSRELYNKAKEKGFAFLDAPISGGQSGAEGGILTVMVGGDEEAFKKAEPVIDCYSKKVKLIGQSGSGQLTKMMNQMCIAGVVQGLSEAINFGINAGLDIDKVMETISKGAAQSWQMENRYKTMVEDKFDYGFAVDWMRKDLKIVIEEAKRNGSPVPITEIVDEYYADVQKMGGNRWDSSSLIARLKKKK
;
A
#
# COMPACT_ATOMS: atom_id res chain seq x y z
N MET A 1 -8.83 21.23 -14.04
CA MET A 1 -10.20 21.47 -13.51
C MET A 1 -10.23 21.07 -12.04
N THR A 2 -10.92 21.82 -11.19
CA THR A 2 -11.12 21.45 -9.79
C THR A 2 -12.23 20.41 -9.71
N CYS A 3 -11.98 19.31 -8.98
CA CYS A 3 -12.94 18.22 -8.76
C CYS A 3 -13.28 18.10 -7.28
N ASN A 4 -14.44 17.52 -6.97
CA ASN A 4 -14.82 17.12 -5.62
C ASN A 4 -14.30 15.70 -5.37
N VAL A 5 -13.48 15.53 -4.35
CA VAL A 5 -12.79 14.27 -4.03
C VAL A 5 -13.15 13.83 -2.62
N ALA A 6 -13.59 12.59 -2.47
CA ALA A 6 -13.68 11.93 -1.17
C ALA A 6 -12.40 11.11 -0.92
N PHE A 7 -11.84 11.15 0.28
CA PHE A 7 -10.71 10.32 0.65
C PHE A 7 -10.97 9.61 2.00
N ILE A 8 -11.07 8.29 1.95
CA ILE A 8 -11.43 7.44 3.09
C ILE A 8 -10.18 6.64 3.53
N GLY A 9 -9.77 6.85 4.78
CA GLY A 9 -8.59 6.18 5.36
C GLY A 9 -7.35 7.06 5.35
N LEU A 10 -7.12 7.74 6.49
CA LEU A 10 -5.97 8.61 6.75
C LEU A 10 -4.90 7.88 7.56
N GLY A 11 -4.49 6.71 7.07
CA GLY A 11 -3.33 5.99 7.58
C GLY A 11 -2.01 6.67 7.16
N VAL A 12 -0.89 5.99 7.41
CA VAL A 12 0.46 6.46 7.04
C VAL A 12 0.55 6.82 5.56
N MET A 13 -0.17 6.09 4.70
CA MET A 13 -0.18 6.31 3.26
C MET A 13 -1.26 7.33 2.84
N GLY A 14 -2.50 7.13 3.27
CA GLY A 14 -3.64 7.94 2.82
C GLY A 14 -3.60 9.38 3.29
N TYR A 15 -3.03 9.67 4.45
CA TYR A 15 -2.92 11.03 4.98
C TYR A 15 -2.16 11.98 4.04
N PRO A 16 -0.91 11.68 3.63
CA PRO A 16 -0.19 12.53 2.68
C PRO A 16 -0.81 12.50 1.27
N MET A 17 -1.35 11.36 0.81
CA MET A 17 -2.00 11.27 -0.51
C MET A 17 -3.18 12.25 -0.62
N ALA A 18 -4.09 12.26 0.36
CA ALA A 18 -5.19 13.21 0.44
C ALA A 18 -4.69 14.67 0.49
N GLY A 19 -3.57 14.90 1.21
CA GLY A 19 -2.91 16.20 1.28
C GLY A 19 -2.40 16.70 -0.07
N TYR A 20 -1.80 15.84 -0.88
CA TYR A 20 -1.35 16.20 -2.23
C TYR A 20 -2.52 16.52 -3.16
N ILE A 21 -3.61 15.78 -3.09
CA ILE A 21 -4.84 16.07 -3.87
C ILE A 21 -5.41 17.45 -3.48
N SER A 22 -5.47 17.75 -2.18
CA SER A 22 -5.90 19.07 -1.70
C SER A 22 -4.95 20.20 -2.16
N LYS A 23 -3.63 19.95 -2.07
CA LYS A 23 -2.60 20.91 -2.51
C LYS A 23 -2.66 21.20 -4.01
N ALA A 24 -3.10 20.24 -4.81
CA ALA A 24 -3.33 20.39 -6.25
C ALA A 24 -4.58 21.24 -6.59
N GLY A 25 -5.36 21.65 -5.58
CA GLY A 25 -6.51 22.55 -5.75
C GLY A 25 -7.86 21.84 -5.91
N HIS A 26 -7.95 20.55 -5.57
CA HIS A 26 -9.21 19.83 -5.51
C HIS A 26 -9.94 20.08 -4.18
N ASN A 27 -11.27 19.97 -4.19
CA ASN A 27 -12.10 20.03 -2.98
C ASN A 27 -12.12 18.66 -2.32
N VAL A 28 -11.41 18.49 -1.21
CA VAL A 28 -11.28 17.18 -0.55
C VAL A 28 -12.17 17.08 0.67
N SER A 29 -12.99 16.00 0.73
CA SER A 29 -13.74 15.57 1.90
C SER A 29 -13.08 14.29 2.45
N VAL A 30 -12.65 14.28 3.71
CA VAL A 30 -11.93 13.15 4.30
C VAL A 30 -12.76 12.44 5.36
N PHE A 31 -12.57 11.13 5.44
CA PHE A 31 -13.08 10.30 6.54
C PHE A 31 -11.98 9.39 7.08
N ASN A 32 -11.94 9.25 8.39
CA ASN A 32 -11.12 8.25 9.06
C ASN A 32 -11.81 7.70 10.31
N ARG A 33 -11.76 6.40 10.53
CA ARG A 33 -12.34 5.73 11.72
C ARG A 33 -11.87 6.35 13.04
N THR A 34 -10.60 6.74 13.12
CA THR A 34 -10.06 7.53 14.23
C THR A 34 -10.21 9.00 13.90
N THR A 35 -11.22 9.66 14.46
CA THR A 35 -11.64 11.04 14.12
C THR A 35 -10.50 12.05 14.30
N THR A 36 -9.67 11.91 15.33
CA THR A 36 -8.53 12.81 15.59
C THR A 36 -7.54 12.92 14.45
N LYS A 37 -7.44 11.89 13.60
CA LYS A 37 -6.60 11.95 12.38
C LYS A 37 -7.23 12.84 11.32
N ALA A 38 -8.54 12.80 11.16
CA ALA A 38 -9.25 13.67 10.22
C ALA A 38 -9.25 15.12 10.70
N GLU A 39 -9.42 15.36 12.01
CA GLU A 39 -9.28 16.70 12.64
C GLU A 39 -7.89 17.28 12.41
N LYS A 40 -6.83 16.48 12.63
CA LYS A 40 -5.46 16.91 12.33
C LYS A 40 -5.30 17.23 10.85
N TRP A 41 -5.84 16.39 9.96
CA TRP A 41 -5.72 16.58 8.52
C TRP A 41 -6.34 17.91 8.04
N ILE A 42 -7.56 18.25 8.49
CA ILE A 42 -8.22 19.51 8.13
C ILE A 42 -7.55 20.76 8.74
N TYR A 43 -6.80 20.59 9.83
CA TYR A 43 -5.97 21.66 10.38
C TYR A 43 -4.75 21.95 9.49
N GLU A 44 -4.14 20.92 8.90
CA GLU A 44 -2.94 21.03 8.07
C GLU A 44 -3.24 21.28 6.56
N HIS A 45 -4.41 20.84 6.10
CA HIS A 45 -4.80 20.89 4.71
C HIS A 45 -6.17 21.56 4.52
N LYS A 46 -6.41 22.09 3.32
CA LYS A 46 -7.73 22.62 2.95
C LYS A 46 -8.67 21.46 2.64
N GLY A 47 -9.82 21.40 3.30
CA GLY A 47 -10.83 20.37 3.03
C GLY A 47 -11.91 20.33 4.09
N LYS A 48 -12.71 19.25 4.06
CA LYS A 48 -13.81 18.99 4.97
C LYS A 48 -13.60 17.63 5.63
N MET A 49 -14.06 17.49 6.85
CA MET A 49 -14.17 16.20 7.52
C MET A 49 -15.63 15.72 7.45
N ALA A 50 -15.79 14.46 7.12
CA ALA A 50 -17.08 13.75 7.16
C ALA A 50 -17.12 12.80 8.36
N SER A 51 -18.31 12.52 8.85
CA SER A 51 -18.56 11.59 9.97
C SER A 51 -18.66 10.13 9.54
N THR A 52 -18.93 9.88 8.25
CA THR A 52 -19.06 8.54 7.66
C THR A 52 -18.44 8.50 6.26
N PRO A 53 -18.08 7.30 5.75
CA PRO A 53 -17.70 7.12 4.34
C PRO A 53 -18.78 7.58 3.37
N LYS A 54 -20.06 7.32 3.70
CA LYS A 54 -21.23 7.77 2.95
C LYS A 54 -21.25 9.30 2.80
N GLU A 55 -21.14 10.01 3.91
CA GLU A 55 -21.13 11.49 3.91
C GLU A 55 -19.92 12.03 3.12
N ALA A 56 -18.73 11.42 3.28
CA ALA A 56 -17.55 11.84 2.53
C ALA A 56 -17.75 11.74 1.01
N ALA A 57 -18.42 10.69 0.55
CA ALA A 57 -18.63 10.39 -0.87
C ALA A 57 -19.76 11.20 -1.52
N GLU A 58 -20.58 11.90 -0.74
CA GLU A 58 -21.72 12.66 -1.26
C GLU A 58 -21.26 13.78 -2.20
N GLY A 59 -21.72 13.72 -3.46
CA GLY A 59 -21.37 14.69 -4.50
C GLY A 59 -19.94 14.60 -5.03
N ALA A 60 -19.14 13.62 -4.60
CA ALA A 60 -17.78 13.43 -5.08
C ALA A 60 -17.75 13.00 -6.57
N ASP A 61 -16.80 13.57 -7.32
CA ASP A 61 -16.47 13.14 -8.68
C ASP A 61 -15.52 11.95 -8.65
N PHE A 62 -14.60 11.96 -7.69
CA PHE A 62 -13.65 10.87 -7.42
C PHE A 62 -13.71 10.47 -5.95
N ILE A 63 -13.65 9.18 -5.69
CA ILE A 63 -13.65 8.62 -4.35
C ILE A 63 -12.40 7.76 -4.21
N PHE A 64 -11.59 8.01 -3.19
CA PHE A 64 -10.37 7.26 -2.90
C PHE A 64 -10.50 6.53 -1.58
N THR A 65 -9.99 5.30 -1.51
CA THR A 65 -9.82 4.55 -0.26
C THR A 65 -8.39 4.10 -0.08
N CYS A 66 -7.93 4.08 1.18
CA CYS A 66 -6.67 3.47 1.57
C CYS A 66 -6.82 2.88 2.98
N VAL A 67 -7.27 1.63 3.04
CA VAL A 67 -7.62 0.92 4.29
C VAL A 67 -6.80 -0.35 4.48
N GLY A 68 -7.00 -1.06 5.59
CA GLY A 68 -6.10 -2.10 6.06
C GLY A 68 -6.18 -3.45 5.33
N ASN A 69 -7.39 -3.91 4.99
CA ASN A 69 -7.66 -5.26 4.50
C ASN A 69 -9.02 -5.34 3.78
N ASP A 70 -9.37 -6.55 3.29
CA ASP A 70 -10.62 -6.81 2.56
C ASP A 70 -11.87 -6.47 3.39
N GLU A 71 -11.85 -6.78 4.69
CA GLU A 71 -12.98 -6.54 5.57
C GLU A 71 -13.20 -5.05 5.85
N ASP A 72 -12.11 -4.33 6.17
CA ASP A 72 -12.14 -2.86 6.31
C ASP A 72 -12.66 -2.22 5.00
N LEU A 73 -12.25 -2.74 3.82
CA LEU A 73 -12.68 -2.23 2.53
C LEU A 73 -14.17 -2.47 2.31
N ARG A 74 -14.68 -3.70 2.55
CA ARG A 74 -16.12 -3.98 2.49
C ARG A 74 -16.90 -3.10 3.47
N GLN A 75 -16.41 -2.89 4.67
CA GLN A 75 -17.09 -2.07 5.67
C GLN A 75 -17.24 -0.61 5.22
N VAL A 76 -16.18 0.02 4.67
CA VAL A 76 -16.26 1.42 4.23
C VAL A 76 -16.99 1.59 2.90
N THR A 77 -17.16 0.51 2.12
CA THR A 77 -17.85 0.53 0.82
C THR A 77 -19.31 0.11 0.93
N LEU A 78 -19.57 -1.08 1.47
CA LEU A 78 -20.86 -1.76 1.45
C LEU A 78 -21.58 -1.74 2.79
N GLY A 79 -20.91 -1.41 3.89
CA GLY A 79 -21.49 -1.32 5.24
C GLY A 79 -22.62 -0.29 5.30
N GLU A 80 -23.39 -0.26 6.38
CA GLU A 80 -24.56 0.60 6.56
C GLU A 80 -24.31 2.08 6.22
N ASN A 81 -23.14 2.60 6.61
CA ASN A 81 -22.68 3.95 6.31
C ASN A 81 -21.59 3.97 5.23
N GLY A 82 -21.57 2.96 4.35
CA GLY A 82 -20.61 2.81 3.29
C GLY A 82 -20.81 3.78 2.13
N LEU A 83 -19.73 4.09 1.43
CA LEU A 83 -19.71 5.06 0.34
C LEU A 83 -20.62 4.68 -0.85
N PHE A 84 -20.93 3.39 -1.07
CA PHE A 84 -21.81 2.93 -2.14
C PHE A 84 -23.29 3.37 -1.97
N HIS A 85 -23.65 3.91 -0.81
CA HIS A 85 -24.99 4.45 -0.57
C HIS A 85 -25.15 5.92 -1.01
N SER A 86 -24.07 6.61 -1.35
CA SER A 86 -24.08 8.04 -1.75
C SER A 86 -23.19 8.36 -2.95
N ALA A 87 -22.36 7.40 -3.41
CA ALA A 87 -21.60 7.56 -4.63
C ALA A 87 -22.55 7.87 -5.80
N LYS A 88 -22.32 8.99 -6.50
CA LYS A 88 -23.18 9.42 -7.60
C LYS A 88 -22.90 8.64 -8.87
N GLU A 89 -23.89 8.52 -9.73
CA GLU A 89 -23.72 8.00 -11.08
C GLU A 89 -22.63 8.77 -11.85
N GLY A 90 -21.77 8.04 -12.55
CA GLY A 90 -20.65 8.58 -13.32
C GLY A 90 -19.42 8.98 -12.49
N SER A 91 -19.45 8.86 -11.14
CA SER A 91 -18.24 9.03 -10.33
C SER A 91 -17.24 7.91 -10.57
N ILE A 92 -15.99 8.12 -10.15
CA ILE A 92 -14.93 7.11 -10.26
C ILE A 92 -14.39 6.80 -8.87
N TYR A 93 -14.49 5.54 -8.49
CA TYR A 93 -13.94 5.04 -7.24
C TYR A 93 -12.58 4.39 -7.49
N VAL A 94 -11.55 4.83 -6.75
CA VAL A 94 -10.15 4.40 -6.82
C VAL A 94 -9.77 3.81 -5.47
N ASP A 95 -9.50 2.51 -5.41
CA ASP A 95 -9.03 1.85 -4.19
C ASP A 95 -7.52 1.68 -4.19
N ASN A 96 -6.85 2.42 -3.30
CA ASN A 96 -5.39 2.33 -3.09
C ASN A 96 -4.99 1.30 -2.02
N SER A 97 -5.92 0.58 -1.45
CA SER A 97 -5.64 -0.46 -0.45
C SER A 97 -4.93 -1.65 -1.09
N THR A 98 -4.14 -2.36 -0.29
CA THR A 98 -3.62 -3.69 -0.68
C THR A 98 -4.55 -4.75 -0.15
N VAL A 99 -5.32 -5.35 -1.04
CA VAL A 99 -6.41 -6.30 -0.76
C VAL A 99 -6.40 -7.45 -1.77
N SER A 100 -7.31 -8.41 -1.62
CA SER A 100 -7.44 -9.50 -2.60
C SER A 100 -7.95 -9.00 -3.96
N ALA A 101 -7.53 -9.65 -5.04
CA ALA A 101 -8.11 -9.39 -6.36
C ALA A 101 -9.60 -9.78 -6.43
N GLU A 102 -10.03 -10.67 -5.55
CA GLU A 102 -11.42 -11.12 -5.42
C GLU A 102 -12.33 -9.99 -4.93
N VAL A 103 -11.95 -9.30 -3.83
CA VAL A 103 -12.74 -8.16 -3.34
C VAL A 103 -12.75 -7.01 -4.33
N SER A 104 -11.66 -6.79 -5.05
CA SER A 104 -11.63 -5.76 -6.10
C SER A 104 -12.62 -6.06 -7.21
N ARG A 105 -12.70 -7.30 -7.69
CA ARG A 105 -13.69 -7.73 -8.69
C ARG A 105 -15.13 -7.70 -8.14
N GLU A 106 -15.32 -8.05 -6.88
CA GLU A 106 -16.61 -7.91 -6.20
C GLU A 106 -17.09 -6.45 -6.25
N LEU A 107 -16.23 -5.51 -5.83
CA LEU A 107 -16.57 -4.09 -5.78
C LEU A 107 -16.72 -3.47 -7.17
N TYR A 108 -15.93 -3.89 -8.14
CA TYR A 108 -16.08 -3.50 -9.54
C TYR A 108 -17.48 -3.83 -10.09
N ASN A 109 -17.95 -5.07 -9.86
CA ASN A 109 -19.27 -5.49 -10.33
C ASN A 109 -20.39 -4.69 -9.64
N LYS A 110 -20.28 -4.50 -8.32
CA LYS A 110 -21.27 -3.72 -7.54
C LYS A 110 -21.26 -2.22 -7.92
N ALA A 111 -20.11 -1.65 -8.23
CA ALA A 111 -20.00 -0.28 -8.71
C ALA A 111 -20.69 -0.11 -10.06
N LYS A 112 -20.44 -1.04 -10.97
CA LYS A 112 -21.07 -1.07 -12.30
C LYS A 112 -22.60 -1.18 -12.23
N GLU A 113 -23.14 -2.00 -11.32
CA GLU A 113 -24.59 -2.10 -11.08
C GLU A 113 -25.20 -0.78 -10.60
N LYS A 114 -24.40 0.06 -9.93
CA LYS A 114 -24.81 1.38 -9.40
C LYS A 114 -24.47 2.55 -10.33
N GLY A 115 -23.93 2.29 -11.51
CA GLY A 115 -23.66 3.31 -12.53
C GLY A 115 -22.41 4.14 -12.30
N PHE A 116 -21.45 3.69 -11.49
CA PHE A 116 -20.13 4.33 -11.35
C PHE A 116 -18.98 3.37 -11.61
N ALA A 117 -17.79 3.93 -11.91
CA ALA A 117 -16.61 3.13 -12.23
C ALA A 117 -15.81 2.76 -10.98
N PHE A 118 -15.09 1.64 -11.04
CA PHE A 118 -14.16 1.19 -10.00
C PHE A 118 -12.78 0.88 -10.60
N LEU A 119 -11.73 1.34 -9.92
CA LEU A 119 -10.33 1.03 -10.22
C LEU A 119 -9.67 0.47 -8.96
N ASP A 120 -9.08 -0.71 -9.05
CA ASP A 120 -8.12 -1.17 -8.05
C ASP A 120 -6.75 -0.57 -8.38
N ALA A 121 -6.21 0.19 -7.45
CA ALA A 121 -5.04 1.03 -7.67
C ALA A 121 -4.03 0.97 -6.51
N PRO A 122 -3.62 -0.22 -6.06
CA PRO A 122 -2.66 -0.35 -4.97
C PRO A 122 -1.33 0.34 -5.28
N ILE A 123 -0.63 0.71 -4.21
CA ILE A 123 0.52 1.61 -4.24
C ILE A 123 1.80 0.94 -3.76
N SER A 124 2.93 1.44 -4.24
CA SER A 124 4.27 1.06 -3.78
C SER A 124 5.15 2.31 -3.63
N GLY A 125 6.07 2.29 -2.65
CA GLY A 125 6.98 3.38 -2.32
C GLY A 125 7.15 3.61 -0.81
N GLY A 126 6.32 2.92 0.01
CA GLY A 126 6.34 3.04 1.46
C GLY A 126 5.99 4.44 1.96
N GLN A 127 6.18 4.66 3.25
CA GLN A 127 5.88 5.94 3.91
C GLN A 127 6.60 7.12 3.24
N SER A 128 7.90 6.98 2.98
CA SER A 128 8.71 8.04 2.34
C SER A 128 8.21 8.39 0.93
N GLY A 129 7.74 7.40 0.16
CA GLY A 129 7.14 7.62 -1.15
C GLY A 129 5.82 8.37 -1.07
N ALA A 130 4.99 8.08 -0.06
CA ALA A 130 3.73 8.77 0.17
C ALA A 130 3.96 10.22 0.64
N GLU A 131 4.86 10.43 1.60
CA GLU A 131 5.25 11.76 2.09
C GLU A 131 5.92 12.61 1.00
N GLY A 132 6.66 11.98 0.09
CA GLY A 132 7.30 12.66 -1.04
C GLY A 132 6.40 12.89 -2.25
N GLY A 133 5.17 12.36 -2.28
CA GLY A 133 4.27 12.44 -3.44
C GLY A 133 4.81 11.69 -4.67
N ILE A 134 5.59 10.63 -4.47
CA ILE A 134 6.33 9.91 -5.52
C ILE A 134 6.00 8.40 -5.55
N LEU A 135 4.78 8.05 -5.23
CA LEU A 135 4.33 6.66 -5.25
C LEU A 135 4.33 6.06 -6.67
N THR A 136 4.40 4.75 -6.73
CA THR A 136 4.08 3.97 -7.93
C THR A 136 2.70 3.37 -7.74
N VAL A 137 1.80 3.54 -8.72
CA VAL A 137 0.41 3.10 -8.68
C VAL A 137 0.16 2.09 -9.79
N MET A 138 -0.34 0.91 -9.43
CA MET A 138 -0.65 -0.19 -10.35
C MET A 138 -2.16 -0.30 -10.50
N VAL A 139 -2.71 0.04 -11.67
CA VAL A 139 -4.16 0.17 -11.85
C VAL A 139 -4.75 -1.00 -12.60
N GLY A 140 -5.87 -1.53 -12.11
CA GLY A 140 -6.76 -2.44 -12.79
C GLY A 140 -8.15 -1.84 -12.94
N GLY A 141 -8.80 -2.04 -14.10
CA GLY A 141 -10.15 -1.54 -14.38
C GLY A 141 -10.33 -1.05 -15.81
N ASP A 142 -11.36 -0.26 -16.03
CA ASP A 142 -11.72 0.23 -17.35
C ASP A 142 -10.83 1.42 -17.79
N GLU A 143 -10.37 1.38 -19.05
CA GLU A 143 -9.45 2.38 -19.61
C GLU A 143 -10.02 3.81 -19.58
N GLU A 144 -11.31 3.98 -19.87
CA GLU A 144 -11.97 5.29 -19.86
C GLU A 144 -12.04 5.88 -18.43
N ALA A 145 -12.29 5.04 -17.43
CA ALA A 145 -12.25 5.46 -16.03
C ALA A 145 -10.82 5.83 -15.61
N PHE A 146 -9.84 5.02 -16.02
CA PHE A 146 -8.42 5.29 -15.76
C PHE A 146 -7.98 6.64 -16.34
N LYS A 147 -8.23 6.92 -17.62
CA LYS A 147 -7.87 8.20 -18.26
C LYS A 147 -8.42 9.42 -17.53
N LYS A 148 -9.62 9.29 -16.94
CA LYS A 148 -10.22 10.38 -16.15
C LYS A 148 -9.62 10.50 -14.75
N ALA A 149 -9.24 9.39 -14.12
CA ALA A 149 -8.68 9.35 -12.76
C ALA A 149 -7.18 9.68 -12.73
N GLU A 150 -6.44 9.38 -13.81
CA GLU A 150 -4.98 9.53 -13.91
C GLU A 150 -4.49 10.91 -13.44
N PRO A 151 -5.08 12.05 -13.86
CA PRO A 151 -4.61 13.37 -13.41
C PRO A 151 -4.76 13.62 -11.90
N VAL A 152 -5.71 12.94 -11.24
CA VAL A 152 -5.88 13.05 -9.78
C VAL A 152 -4.92 12.11 -9.06
N ILE A 153 -4.68 10.92 -9.61
CA ILE A 153 -3.70 9.96 -9.10
C ILE A 153 -2.27 10.53 -9.22
N ASP A 154 -1.97 11.27 -10.27
CA ASP A 154 -0.67 11.93 -10.49
C ASP A 154 -0.31 12.96 -9.41
N CYS A 155 -1.30 13.49 -8.66
CA CYS A 155 -1.02 14.40 -7.56
C CYS A 155 -0.09 13.81 -6.49
N TYR A 156 -0.11 12.49 -6.30
CA TYR A 156 0.68 11.78 -5.27
C TYR A 156 1.59 10.67 -5.83
N SER A 157 1.73 10.58 -7.15
CA SER A 157 2.50 9.52 -7.79
C SER A 157 3.57 10.05 -8.75
N LYS A 158 4.66 9.31 -8.89
CA LYS A 158 5.68 9.51 -9.94
C LYS A 158 5.47 8.59 -11.13
N LYS A 159 4.67 7.53 -10.95
CA LYS A 159 4.39 6.52 -11.97
C LYS A 159 3.03 5.91 -11.71
N VAL A 160 2.16 6.02 -12.67
CA VAL A 160 0.87 5.31 -12.68
C VAL A 160 0.76 4.53 -13.99
N LYS A 161 0.15 3.34 -13.93
CA LYS A 161 -0.03 2.51 -15.12
C LYS A 161 -1.27 1.63 -14.99
N LEU A 162 -2.13 1.68 -16.01
CA LEU A 162 -3.16 0.68 -16.22
C LEU A 162 -2.51 -0.62 -16.68
N ILE A 163 -2.74 -1.70 -15.94
CA ILE A 163 -2.16 -3.02 -16.20
C ILE A 163 -3.13 -3.91 -16.97
N GLY A 164 -4.42 -3.80 -16.67
CA GLY A 164 -5.44 -4.63 -17.28
C GLY A 164 -6.81 -4.43 -16.64
N GLN A 165 -7.66 -5.44 -16.73
CA GLN A 165 -9.01 -5.45 -16.14
C GLN A 165 -8.97 -5.38 -14.61
N SER A 166 -10.13 -5.18 -13.98
CA SER A 166 -10.26 -5.15 -12.52
C SER A 166 -9.61 -6.37 -11.84
N GLY A 167 -8.85 -6.12 -10.78
CA GLY A 167 -8.00 -7.07 -10.08
C GLY A 167 -6.55 -7.12 -10.57
N SER A 168 -6.24 -6.57 -11.78
CA SER A 168 -4.87 -6.60 -12.31
C SER A 168 -3.91 -5.71 -11.51
N GLY A 169 -4.38 -4.62 -10.93
CA GLY A 169 -3.60 -3.79 -10.02
C GLY A 169 -3.18 -4.58 -8.79
N GLN A 170 -4.13 -5.27 -8.13
CA GLN A 170 -3.85 -6.10 -6.95
C GLN A 170 -2.93 -7.27 -7.27
N LEU A 171 -3.14 -7.97 -8.40
CA LEU A 171 -2.22 -9.03 -8.84
C LEU A 171 -0.80 -8.50 -9.07
N THR A 172 -0.66 -7.31 -9.65
CA THR A 172 0.63 -6.65 -9.81
C THR A 172 1.25 -6.29 -8.46
N LYS A 173 0.45 -5.82 -7.50
CA LYS A 173 0.91 -5.56 -6.13
C LYS A 173 1.37 -6.84 -5.44
N MET A 174 0.69 -7.97 -5.64
CA MET A 174 1.12 -9.28 -5.13
C MET A 174 2.51 -9.66 -5.67
N MET A 175 2.77 -9.50 -6.98
CA MET A 175 4.10 -9.70 -7.56
C MET A 175 5.15 -8.79 -6.91
N ASN A 176 4.83 -7.51 -6.70
CA ASN A 176 5.72 -6.58 -5.99
C ASN A 176 6.05 -7.06 -4.58
N GLN A 177 5.07 -7.56 -3.83
CA GLN A 177 5.29 -8.03 -2.44
C GLN A 177 6.12 -9.32 -2.41
N MET A 178 5.93 -10.25 -3.35
CA MET A 178 6.82 -11.42 -3.50
C MET A 178 8.27 -11.00 -3.73
N CYS A 179 8.51 -10.07 -4.65
CA CYS A 179 9.85 -9.55 -4.92
C CYS A 179 10.47 -8.92 -3.68
N ILE A 180 9.72 -8.07 -2.94
CA ILE A 180 10.21 -7.42 -1.73
C ILE A 180 10.58 -8.46 -0.67
N ALA A 181 9.72 -9.46 -0.43
CA ALA A 181 9.96 -10.51 0.56
C ALA A 181 11.27 -11.25 0.28
N GLY A 182 11.46 -11.71 -0.96
CA GLY A 182 12.69 -12.41 -1.38
C GLY A 182 13.95 -11.54 -1.27
N VAL A 183 13.86 -10.29 -1.73
CA VAL A 183 14.99 -9.34 -1.68
C VAL A 183 15.40 -9.03 -0.25
N VAL A 184 14.44 -8.76 0.65
CA VAL A 184 14.73 -8.44 2.05
C VAL A 184 15.32 -9.64 2.79
N GLN A 185 14.82 -10.85 2.53
CA GLN A 185 15.40 -12.06 3.13
C GLN A 185 16.84 -12.30 2.64
N GLY A 186 17.08 -12.24 1.33
CA GLY A 186 18.42 -12.40 0.77
C GLY A 186 19.41 -11.34 1.29
N LEU A 187 18.98 -10.09 1.40
CA LEU A 187 19.78 -9.00 1.96
C LEU A 187 20.08 -9.23 3.46
N SER A 188 19.10 -9.74 4.22
CA SER A 188 19.29 -10.08 5.64
C SER A 188 20.36 -11.14 5.83
N GLU A 189 20.32 -12.20 5.01
CA GLU A 189 21.34 -13.27 5.04
C GLU A 189 22.71 -12.75 4.63
N ALA A 190 22.79 -11.95 3.57
CA ALA A 190 24.05 -11.38 3.08
C ALA A 190 24.71 -10.46 4.12
N ILE A 191 23.95 -9.59 4.77
CA ILE A 191 24.46 -8.72 5.84
C ILE A 191 24.95 -9.56 7.01
N ASN A 192 24.14 -10.51 7.49
CA ASN A 192 24.53 -11.37 8.62
C ASN A 192 25.79 -12.21 8.29
N PHE A 193 25.91 -12.74 7.07
CA PHE A 193 27.08 -13.44 6.59
C PHE A 193 28.32 -12.52 6.63
N GLY A 194 28.22 -11.30 6.09
CA GLY A 194 29.31 -10.33 6.08
C GLY A 194 29.78 -9.96 7.49
N ILE A 195 28.84 -9.74 8.42
CA ILE A 195 29.14 -9.47 9.83
C ILE A 195 29.93 -10.64 10.45
N ASN A 196 29.45 -11.87 10.25
CA ASN A 196 30.10 -13.07 10.80
C ASN A 196 31.47 -13.35 10.15
N ALA A 197 31.68 -12.92 8.92
CA ALA A 197 32.98 -12.99 8.21
C ALA A 197 33.94 -11.84 8.56
N GLY A 198 33.53 -10.91 9.43
CA GLY A 198 34.37 -9.77 9.83
C GLY A 198 34.56 -8.70 8.76
N LEU A 199 33.63 -8.62 7.80
CA LEU A 199 33.69 -7.59 6.74
C LEU A 199 33.15 -6.23 7.24
N ASP A 200 33.70 -5.16 6.69
CA ASP A 200 33.16 -3.82 6.82
C ASP A 200 31.90 -3.70 5.93
N ILE A 201 30.73 -3.74 6.55
CA ILE A 201 29.44 -3.79 5.85
C ILE A 201 29.18 -2.52 5.04
N ASP A 202 29.63 -1.35 5.51
CA ASP A 202 29.46 -0.11 4.75
C ASP A 202 30.22 -0.17 3.42
N LYS A 203 31.50 -0.62 3.43
CA LYS A 203 32.30 -0.80 2.21
C LYS A 203 31.71 -1.86 1.27
N VAL A 204 31.23 -2.96 1.84
CA VAL A 204 30.55 -4.01 1.05
C VAL A 204 29.35 -3.44 0.34
N MET A 205 28.43 -2.77 1.06
CA MET A 205 27.20 -2.23 0.49
C MET A 205 27.47 -1.10 -0.51
N GLU A 206 28.42 -0.22 -0.24
CA GLU A 206 28.86 0.80 -1.20
C GLU A 206 29.28 0.17 -2.54
N THR A 207 30.00 -0.96 -2.48
CA THR A 207 30.48 -1.66 -3.67
C THR A 207 29.38 -2.40 -4.40
N ILE A 208 28.66 -3.31 -3.72
CA ILE A 208 27.71 -4.22 -4.40
C ILE A 208 26.40 -3.54 -4.79
N SER A 209 26.05 -2.41 -4.16
CA SER A 209 24.87 -1.63 -4.55
C SER A 209 24.97 -0.99 -5.94
N LYS A 210 26.13 -1.02 -6.57
CA LYS A 210 26.35 -0.54 -7.94
C LYS A 210 26.42 -1.68 -8.97
N GLY A 211 26.29 -2.92 -8.51
CA GLY A 211 26.32 -4.13 -9.33
C GLY A 211 24.94 -4.77 -9.53
N ALA A 212 24.94 -5.98 -10.08
CA ALA A 212 23.72 -6.73 -10.42
C ALA A 212 22.83 -7.10 -9.21
N ALA A 213 23.38 -7.08 -7.99
CA ALA A 213 22.63 -7.36 -6.75
C ALA A 213 21.92 -6.11 -6.18
N GLN A 214 22.03 -4.95 -6.82
CA GLN A 214 21.42 -3.71 -6.38
C GLN A 214 19.91 -3.86 -6.12
N SER A 215 19.45 -3.26 -5.05
CA SER A 215 18.02 -3.10 -4.77
C SER A 215 17.77 -1.83 -3.96
N TRP A 216 16.54 -1.31 -4.04
CA TRP A 216 16.13 -0.17 -3.22
C TRP A 216 16.32 -0.47 -1.71
N GLN A 217 16.03 -1.71 -1.27
CA GLN A 217 16.22 -2.15 0.10
C GLN A 217 17.69 -2.12 0.52
N MET A 218 18.58 -2.56 -0.36
CA MET A 218 20.02 -2.49 -0.12
C MET A 218 20.45 -1.04 0.11
N GLU A 219 20.06 -0.10 -0.75
CA GLU A 219 20.47 1.30 -0.64
C GLU A 219 19.83 2.06 0.54
N ASN A 220 18.59 1.70 0.93
CA ASN A 220 17.81 2.49 1.87
C ASN A 220 17.56 1.81 3.22
N ARG A 221 17.94 0.54 3.42
CA ARG A 221 17.63 -0.24 4.62
C ARG A 221 18.86 -0.86 5.31
N TYR A 222 19.97 -1.10 4.60
CA TYR A 222 21.06 -1.85 5.20
C TYR A 222 21.59 -1.25 6.51
N LYS A 223 21.70 0.08 6.61
CA LYS A 223 22.19 0.74 7.84
C LYS A 223 21.31 0.44 9.04
N THR A 224 20.01 0.64 8.90
CA THR A 224 19.06 0.36 9.99
C THR A 224 18.96 -1.14 10.31
N MET A 225 19.19 -2.02 9.32
CA MET A 225 19.28 -3.47 9.54
C MET A 225 20.53 -3.86 10.36
N VAL A 226 21.66 -3.22 10.10
CA VAL A 226 22.89 -3.41 10.88
C VAL A 226 22.73 -2.91 12.30
N GLU A 227 22.06 -1.77 12.47
CA GLU A 227 21.86 -1.06 13.74
C GLU A 227 20.67 -1.57 14.57
N ASP A 228 19.92 -2.58 14.11
CA ASP A 228 18.70 -3.10 14.75
C ASP A 228 17.61 -2.03 14.99
N LYS A 229 17.48 -1.09 14.08
CA LYS A 229 16.49 -0.01 14.14
C LYS A 229 15.33 -0.33 13.20
N PHE A 230 14.15 -0.66 13.74
CA PHE A 230 13.01 -1.11 12.96
C PHE A 230 11.69 -0.34 13.24
N ASP A 231 11.71 0.68 14.09
CA ASP A 231 10.50 1.42 14.50
C ASP A 231 10.05 2.45 13.46
N TYR A 232 9.90 2.00 12.20
CA TYR A 232 9.48 2.83 11.07
C TYR A 232 8.97 1.96 9.92
N GLY A 233 8.54 2.59 8.83
CA GLY A 233 8.33 1.98 7.53
C GLY A 233 7.09 1.09 7.44
N PHE A 234 7.26 -0.14 6.93
CA PHE A 234 6.18 -1.07 6.61
C PHE A 234 6.14 -2.24 7.58
N ALA A 235 5.17 -2.22 8.47
CA ALA A 235 5.07 -3.17 9.57
C ALA A 235 4.97 -4.64 9.13
N VAL A 236 5.62 -5.53 9.88
CA VAL A 236 5.57 -6.99 9.69
C VAL A 236 4.14 -7.51 9.62
N ASP A 237 3.21 -7.03 10.45
CA ASP A 237 1.80 -7.44 10.39
C ASP A 237 1.18 -7.18 9.01
N TRP A 238 1.49 -6.04 8.38
CA TRP A 238 1.00 -5.72 7.04
C TRP A 238 1.70 -6.54 5.95
N MET A 239 3.00 -6.81 6.09
CA MET A 239 3.70 -7.68 5.16
C MET A 239 3.12 -9.09 5.21
N ARG A 240 2.89 -9.66 6.39
CA ARG A 240 2.26 -10.97 6.53
C ARG A 240 0.85 -11.03 5.96
N LYS A 241 0.05 -9.97 6.17
CA LYS A 241 -1.27 -9.84 5.51
C LYS A 241 -1.11 -9.90 3.99
N ASP A 242 -0.16 -9.16 3.43
CA ASP A 242 0.07 -9.12 1.99
C ASP A 242 0.54 -10.48 1.45
N LEU A 243 1.48 -11.16 2.14
CA LEU A 243 1.97 -12.48 1.73
C LEU A 243 0.87 -13.55 1.84
N LYS A 244 -0.01 -13.45 2.84
CA LYS A 244 -1.19 -14.33 2.94
C LYS A 244 -2.09 -14.20 1.72
N ILE A 245 -2.39 -12.98 1.28
CA ILE A 245 -3.17 -12.72 0.06
C ILE A 245 -2.47 -13.34 -1.17
N VAL A 246 -1.14 -13.19 -1.26
CA VAL A 246 -0.33 -13.80 -2.34
C VAL A 246 -0.47 -15.32 -2.34
N ILE A 247 -0.28 -15.96 -1.19
CA ILE A 247 -0.32 -17.43 -1.04
C ILE A 247 -1.72 -17.97 -1.39
N GLU A 248 -2.77 -17.29 -0.96
CA GLU A 248 -4.15 -17.65 -1.29
C GLU A 248 -4.43 -17.54 -2.81
N GLU A 249 -3.98 -16.44 -3.44
CA GLU A 249 -4.12 -16.28 -4.88
C GLU A 249 -3.26 -17.27 -5.68
N ALA A 250 -2.05 -17.56 -5.21
CA ALA A 250 -1.16 -18.54 -5.82
C ALA A 250 -1.78 -19.96 -5.84
N LYS A 251 -2.46 -20.35 -4.76
CA LYS A 251 -3.24 -21.60 -4.72
C LYS A 251 -4.38 -21.60 -5.74
N ARG A 252 -5.06 -20.46 -5.91
CA ARG A 252 -6.18 -20.30 -6.83
C ARG A 252 -5.75 -20.38 -8.30
N ASN A 253 -4.61 -19.79 -8.64
CA ASN A 253 -4.09 -19.75 -10.01
C ASN A 253 -3.09 -20.87 -10.33
N GLY A 254 -2.77 -21.75 -9.36
CA GLY A 254 -1.88 -22.90 -9.53
C GLY A 254 -0.38 -22.54 -9.58
N SER A 255 0.02 -21.37 -9.10
CA SER A 255 1.43 -20.95 -9.08
C SER A 255 2.14 -21.44 -7.81
N PRO A 256 3.26 -22.19 -7.89
CA PRO A 256 4.07 -22.48 -6.72
C PRO A 256 4.85 -21.24 -6.25
N VAL A 257 4.79 -20.91 -4.96
CA VAL A 257 5.46 -19.74 -4.37
C VAL A 257 6.28 -20.09 -3.11
N PRO A 258 7.18 -21.09 -3.18
CA PRO A 258 7.85 -21.65 -2.00
C PRO A 258 8.67 -20.61 -1.24
N ILE A 259 9.33 -19.68 -1.89
CA ILE A 259 10.12 -18.61 -1.23
C ILE A 259 9.20 -17.68 -0.45
N THR A 260 8.05 -17.32 -1.00
CA THR A 260 7.06 -16.47 -0.34
C THR A 260 6.51 -17.14 0.93
N GLU A 261 6.21 -18.44 0.86
CA GLU A 261 5.72 -19.24 1.99
C GLU A 261 6.78 -19.30 3.11
N ILE A 262 8.02 -19.61 2.79
CA ILE A 262 9.12 -19.65 3.75
C ILE A 262 9.35 -18.27 4.40
N VAL A 263 9.31 -17.21 3.63
CA VAL A 263 9.54 -15.86 4.16
C VAL A 263 8.37 -15.40 5.03
N ASP A 264 7.11 -15.80 4.74
CA ASP A 264 5.99 -15.53 5.65
C ASP A 264 6.18 -16.22 7.02
N GLU A 265 6.66 -17.47 7.03
CA GLU A 265 7.01 -18.16 8.27
C GLU A 265 8.12 -17.42 9.04
N TYR A 266 9.10 -16.88 8.34
CA TYR A 266 10.15 -16.08 8.96
C TYR A 266 9.62 -14.78 9.57
N TYR A 267 8.66 -14.12 8.94
CA TYR A 267 7.97 -13.00 9.55
C TYR A 267 7.12 -13.41 10.76
N ALA A 268 6.54 -14.62 10.77
CA ALA A 268 5.88 -15.14 11.97
C ALA A 268 6.85 -15.25 13.15
N ASP A 269 8.10 -15.64 12.89
CA ASP A 269 9.11 -15.67 13.95
C ASP A 269 9.47 -14.27 14.45
N VAL A 270 9.54 -13.28 13.56
CA VAL A 270 9.72 -11.87 13.97
C VAL A 270 8.57 -11.40 14.87
N GLN A 271 7.32 -11.78 14.55
CA GLN A 271 6.18 -11.48 15.42
C GLN A 271 6.32 -12.12 16.81
N LYS A 272 6.77 -13.39 16.91
CA LYS A 272 7.05 -14.06 18.19
C LYS A 272 8.15 -13.37 19.00
N MET A 273 9.04 -12.61 18.34
CA MET A 273 10.06 -11.78 18.99
C MET A 273 9.50 -10.42 19.48
N GLY A 274 8.20 -10.15 19.30
CA GLY A 274 7.55 -8.87 19.62
C GLY A 274 7.62 -7.84 18.47
N GLY A 275 8.07 -8.23 17.29
CA GLY A 275 8.30 -7.36 16.15
C GLY A 275 7.08 -7.11 15.26
N ASN A 276 5.85 -7.23 15.77
CA ASN A 276 4.60 -7.01 15.02
C ASN A 276 4.58 -5.69 14.24
N ARG A 277 5.09 -4.64 14.85
CA ARG A 277 5.11 -3.28 14.29
C ARG A 277 6.45 -2.88 13.70
N TRP A 278 7.46 -3.73 13.77
CA TRP A 278 8.76 -3.47 13.15
C TRP A 278 8.66 -3.42 11.63
N ASP A 279 9.53 -2.64 11.01
CA ASP A 279 9.69 -2.62 9.55
C ASP A 279 10.00 -4.01 8.99
N SER A 280 9.52 -4.32 7.80
CA SER A 280 9.75 -5.60 7.14
C SER A 280 11.22 -5.97 6.98
N SER A 281 12.15 -5.01 7.04
CA SER A 281 13.60 -5.26 7.05
C SER A 281 14.11 -5.97 8.32
N SER A 282 13.25 -6.12 9.34
CA SER A 282 13.57 -6.80 10.61
C SER A 282 13.79 -8.32 10.48
N LEU A 283 13.64 -8.92 9.30
CA LEU A 283 14.01 -10.33 9.05
C LEU A 283 15.43 -10.67 9.49
N ILE A 284 16.36 -9.72 9.43
CA ILE A 284 17.74 -9.90 9.90
C ILE A 284 17.84 -10.20 11.40
N ALA A 285 16.89 -9.70 12.21
CA ALA A 285 16.91 -9.92 13.66
C ALA A 285 16.82 -11.41 14.05
N ARG A 286 16.18 -12.25 13.21
CA ARG A 286 16.12 -13.71 13.40
C ARG A 286 17.49 -14.39 13.27
N LEU A 287 18.38 -13.83 12.44
CA LEU A 287 19.65 -14.44 12.07
C LEU A 287 20.77 -14.12 13.08
N LYS A 288 20.57 -13.06 13.86
CA LYS A 288 21.57 -12.66 14.86
C LYS A 288 21.55 -13.65 16.03
N LYS A 289 22.73 -14.15 16.42
CA LYS A 289 22.86 -15.01 17.61
C LYS A 289 22.35 -14.22 18.81
N LYS A 290 21.42 -14.82 19.59
CA LYS A 290 21.09 -14.26 20.92
C LYS A 290 22.39 -14.26 21.74
N LYS A 291 22.83 -13.05 22.13
CA LYS A 291 23.95 -12.87 23.07
C LYS A 291 23.58 -13.42 24.44
#